data_95dd116f1bb8f4b223f89e853aca0900
#
_entry.id   95dd116f1bb8f4b223f89e853aca0900
#
_cell.length_a   1.000
_cell.length_b   1.000
_cell.length_c   1.000
_cell.angle_alpha   90.00
_cell.angle_beta   90.00
_cell.angle_gamma   90.00
#
_symmetry.space_group_name_H-M   'P 1'
#
loop_
_entity.id
_entity.type
_entity.pdbx_description
1 polymer ?
#
loop_
_entity_poly.entity_id
_entity_poly.type
_entity_poly.pdbx_seq_one_letter_code
_entity_poly.pdbx_strand_id
1 'polypeptide(L)'
;MTDTAQLEQTILAEVAAASDDTALETVRVAALGKNGSVTALLKTLGAMSPEERKTQGAAINGLKDRVNTALNARREAFKGAALEARLNTETVDVTLPVRETPAEIGRVHPITQVVDELTAIFADMGFAVAEGPDIETDDYNFTKLNFPEDHPAREMHDTFFFNPKPDGSRLLLRTHTSPVQVRTMLTQKPPIRVIIPGRTYRCDSDQTHTPMFHQVEGLVIDKGSHLGHLKWILQEFCKAFFEVDQVKMRFRPSFFPFTEPSLEVDIQCRRDKGEIRFGEGDDWLEILGCGMVHPNVLRNCRLDPDEYQGFAWGMGIDRIAMLKYGMPDLRAFFEADVRWLSHYGFRPLDLPTLAGGLSS
;
A
#
# COMPACT_ATOMS: atom_id res chain seq x y z
N MET A 1 41.13 -16.38 -44.04
CA MET A 1 41.18 -16.20 -42.55
C MET A 1 41.02 -14.72 -42.30
N THR A 2 39.94 -14.30 -41.69
CA THR A 2 39.77 -12.89 -41.29
C THR A 2 40.81 -12.64 -40.21
N ASP A 3 41.71 -11.68 -40.42
CA ASP A 3 42.75 -11.33 -39.48
C ASP A 3 42.10 -10.77 -38.22
N THR A 4 42.08 -11.53 -37.14
CA THR A 4 41.48 -11.14 -35.86
C THR A 4 42.10 -9.86 -35.32
N ALA A 5 43.37 -9.60 -35.64
CA ALA A 5 44.06 -8.38 -35.25
C ALA A 5 43.53 -7.15 -36.02
N GLN A 6 43.20 -7.31 -37.30
CA GLN A 6 42.65 -6.24 -38.11
C GLN A 6 41.22 -5.92 -37.72
N LEU A 7 40.41 -6.94 -37.40
CA LEU A 7 39.05 -6.74 -36.85
C LEU A 7 39.09 -6.02 -35.50
N GLU A 8 39.99 -6.39 -34.62
CA GLU A 8 40.21 -5.73 -33.35
C GLU A 8 40.51 -4.24 -33.51
N GLN A 9 41.50 -3.93 -34.37
CA GLN A 9 41.87 -2.55 -34.67
C GLN A 9 40.67 -1.72 -35.17
N THR A 10 39.87 -2.29 -36.06
CA THR A 10 38.67 -1.63 -36.60
C THR A 10 37.66 -1.33 -35.50
N ILE A 11 37.32 -2.33 -34.68
CA ILE A 11 36.36 -2.15 -33.60
C ILE A 11 36.85 -1.13 -32.55
N LEU A 12 38.11 -1.20 -32.15
CA LEU A 12 38.70 -0.27 -31.20
C LEU A 12 38.76 1.17 -31.73
N ALA A 13 38.99 1.35 -33.05
CA ALA A 13 38.89 2.65 -33.69
C ALA A 13 37.46 3.21 -33.72
N GLU A 14 36.47 2.35 -33.99
CA GLU A 14 35.06 2.71 -33.92
C GLU A 14 34.62 3.09 -32.50
N VAL A 15 35.06 2.34 -31.48
CA VAL A 15 34.83 2.68 -30.06
C VAL A 15 35.44 4.01 -29.70
N ALA A 16 36.65 4.32 -30.16
CA ALA A 16 37.31 5.58 -29.90
C ALA A 16 36.64 6.76 -30.64
N ALA A 17 36.11 6.52 -31.83
CA ALA A 17 35.41 7.52 -32.64
C ALA A 17 33.95 7.78 -32.20
N ALA A 18 33.38 6.93 -31.36
CA ALA A 18 32.00 7.12 -30.88
C ALA A 18 31.86 8.47 -30.17
N SER A 19 30.85 9.26 -30.58
CA SER A 19 30.60 10.61 -30.09
C SER A 19 29.76 10.64 -28.79
N ASP A 20 28.95 9.62 -28.58
CA ASP A 20 28.00 9.53 -27.48
C ASP A 20 27.68 8.06 -27.12
N ASP A 21 26.90 7.84 -26.06
CA ASP A 21 26.54 6.48 -25.59
C ASP A 21 25.67 5.72 -26.61
N THR A 22 24.88 6.41 -27.44
CA THR A 22 24.05 5.80 -28.49
C THR A 22 24.94 5.26 -29.64
N ALA A 23 25.90 6.06 -30.07
CA ALA A 23 26.89 5.64 -31.07
C ALA A 23 27.73 4.47 -30.53
N LEU A 24 28.15 4.53 -29.26
CA LEU A 24 28.89 3.46 -28.60
C LEU A 24 28.10 2.16 -28.50
N GLU A 25 26.81 2.26 -28.21
CA GLU A 25 25.91 1.10 -28.17
C GLU A 25 25.73 0.47 -29.56
N THR A 26 25.69 1.29 -30.61
CA THR A 26 25.65 0.81 -32.00
C THR A 26 26.90 -0.02 -32.34
N VAL A 27 28.09 0.47 -31.96
CA VAL A 27 29.35 -0.27 -32.12
C VAL A 27 29.33 -1.58 -31.31
N ARG A 28 28.85 -1.54 -30.07
CA ARG A 28 28.71 -2.73 -29.25
C ARG A 28 27.84 -3.81 -29.90
N VAL A 29 26.70 -3.40 -30.45
CA VAL A 29 25.76 -4.32 -31.13
C VAL A 29 26.38 -4.88 -32.41
N ALA A 30 27.07 -4.05 -33.19
CA ALA A 30 27.76 -4.49 -34.42
C ALA A 30 28.92 -5.46 -34.13
N ALA A 31 29.64 -5.28 -33.02
CA ALA A 31 30.75 -6.16 -32.64
C ALA A 31 30.29 -7.41 -31.86
N LEU A 32 29.50 -7.23 -30.81
CA LEU A 32 29.19 -8.26 -29.80
C LEU A 32 27.73 -8.71 -29.79
N GLY A 33 26.85 -8.11 -30.58
CA GLY A 33 25.45 -8.48 -30.66
C GLY A 33 25.23 -9.88 -31.24
N LYS A 34 24.01 -10.36 -31.31
CA LYS A 34 23.65 -11.71 -31.79
C LYS A 34 24.20 -12.04 -33.17
N ASN A 35 24.29 -11.02 -34.04
CA ASN A 35 24.85 -11.09 -35.39
C ASN A 35 26.17 -10.29 -35.54
N GLY A 36 26.80 -9.94 -34.42
CA GLY A 36 28.01 -9.13 -34.40
C GLY A 36 29.24 -9.89 -34.94
N SER A 37 30.20 -9.11 -35.40
CA SER A 37 31.41 -9.63 -36.04
C SER A 37 32.23 -10.59 -35.14
N VAL A 38 32.40 -10.28 -33.86
CA VAL A 38 33.09 -11.15 -32.88
C VAL A 38 32.23 -12.38 -32.57
N THR A 39 30.92 -12.22 -32.49
CA THR A 39 29.97 -13.32 -32.25
C THR A 39 29.96 -14.29 -33.43
N ALA A 40 30.07 -13.78 -34.66
CA ALA A 40 30.22 -14.60 -35.85
C ALA A 40 31.50 -15.47 -35.82
N LEU A 41 32.63 -14.88 -35.39
CA LEU A 41 33.87 -15.64 -35.22
C LEU A 41 33.75 -16.74 -34.15
N LEU A 42 33.06 -16.48 -33.04
CA LEU A 42 32.79 -17.50 -32.02
C LEU A 42 31.95 -18.67 -32.57
N LYS A 43 31.04 -18.43 -33.47
CA LYS A 43 30.22 -19.48 -34.12
C LYS A 43 31.07 -20.40 -35.04
N THR A 44 32.12 -19.88 -35.67
CA THR A 44 33.01 -20.69 -36.52
C THR A 44 33.84 -21.72 -35.72
N LEU A 45 34.06 -21.51 -34.43
CA LEU A 45 34.77 -22.46 -33.57
C LEU A 45 34.11 -23.84 -33.52
N GLY A 46 32.81 -23.93 -33.78
CA GLY A 46 32.07 -25.20 -33.80
C GLY A 46 32.53 -26.17 -34.89
N ALA A 47 33.07 -25.67 -36.00
CA ALA A 47 33.52 -26.47 -37.15
C ALA A 47 35.02 -26.76 -37.15
N MET A 48 35.79 -26.33 -36.14
CA MET A 48 37.25 -26.48 -36.07
C MET A 48 37.66 -27.74 -35.29
N SER A 49 38.86 -28.22 -35.57
CA SER A 49 39.50 -29.33 -34.81
C SER A 49 39.74 -28.95 -33.34
N PRO A 50 39.87 -29.91 -32.41
CA PRO A 50 40.06 -29.63 -30.98
C PRO A 50 41.27 -28.72 -30.67
N GLU A 51 42.37 -28.90 -31.36
CA GLU A 51 43.59 -28.10 -31.17
C GLU A 51 43.44 -26.67 -31.70
N GLU A 52 42.87 -26.52 -32.89
CA GLU A 52 42.59 -25.21 -33.50
C GLU A 52 41.57 -24.45 -32.65
N ARG A 53 40.54 -25.14 -32.14
CA ARG A 53 39.49 -24.54 -31.27
C ARG A 53 40.09 -23.98 -29.99
N LYS A 54 41.09 -24.68 -29.38
CA LYS A 54 41.76 -24.22 -28.18
C LYS A 54 42.55 -22.93 -28.42
N THR A 55 43.30 -22.87 -29.51
CA THR A 55 44.13 -21.72 -29.85
C THR A 55 43.30 -20.53 -30.34
N GLN A 56 42.40 -20.74 -31.29
CA GLN A 56 41.55 -19.70 -31.84
C GLN A 56 40.49 -19.22 -30.81
N GLY A 57 39.97 -20.13 -29.99
CA GLY A 57 39.06 -19.79 -28.93
C GLY A 57 39.65 -18.84 -27.90
N ALA A 58 40.91 -19.06 -27.50
CA ALA A 58 41.64 -18.17 -26.61
C ALA A 58 41.84 -16.78 -27.24
N ALA A 59 42.22 -16.73 -28.52
CA ALA A 59 42.44 -15.48 -29.24
C ALA A 59 41.12 -14.65 -29.37
N ILE A 60 40.02 -15.32 -29.76
CA ILE A 60 38.70 -14.64 -29.93
C ILE A 60 38.14 -14.19 -28.58
N ASN A 61 38.29 -14.99 -27.51
CA ASN A 61 37.87 -14.54 -26.18
C ASN A 61 38.71 -13.36 -25.70
N GLY A 62 40.03 -13.37 -25.91
CA GLY A 62 40.88 -12.23 -25.61
C GLY A 62 40.49 -10.96 -26.39
N LEU A 63 40.13 -11.10 -27.67
CA LEU A 63 39.56 -10.00 -28.47
C LEU A 63 38.29 -9.47 -27.85
N LYS A 64 37.34 -10.35 -27.51
CA LYS A 64 36.09 -9.97 -26.87
C LYS A 64 36.30 -9.21 -25.56
N ASP A 65 37.23 -9.66 -24.73
CA ASP A 65 37.53 -9.04 -23.45
C ASP A 65 38.17 -7.65 -23.63
N ARG A 66 39.08 -7.48 -24.58
CA ARG A 66 39.68 -6.18 -24.90
C ARG A 66 38.63 -5.20 -25.46
N VAL A 67 37.75 -5.67 -26.34
CA VAL A 67 36.61 -4.84 -26.86
C VAL A 67 35.68 -4.43 -25.74
N ASN A 68 35.29 -5.33 -24.83
CA ASN A 68 34.46 -5.00 -23.67
C ASN A 68 35.15 -3.99 -22.74
N THR A 69 36.44 -4.16 -22.50
CA THR A 69 37.23 -3.23 -21.68
C THR A 69 37.22 -1.82 -22.30
N ALA A 70 37.44 -1.72 -23.61
CA ALA A 70 37.45 -0.46 -24.32
C ALA A 70 36.06 0.22 -24.32
N LEU A 71 34.98 -0.57 -24.55
CA LEU A 71 33.60 -0.07 -24.47
C LEU A 71 33.26 0.49 -23.08
N ASN A 72 33.62 -0.23 -22.02
CA ASN A 72 33.38 0.21 -20.66
C ASN A 72 34.17 1.47 -20.31
N ALA A 73 35.44 1.53 -20.69
CA ALA A 73 36.28 2.71 -20.49
C ALA A 73 35.70 3.94 -21.20
N ARG A 74 35.21 3.78 -22.45
CA ARG A 74 34.61 4.87 -23.20
C ARG A 74 33.29 5.34 -22.59
N ARG A 75 32.48 4.40 -22.11
CA ARG A 75 31.21 4.71 -21.42
C ARG A 75 31.45 5.51 -20.13
N GLU A 76 32.44 5.10 -19.33
CA GLU A 76 32.82 5.86 -18.14
C GLU A 76 33.38 7.24 -18.47
N ALA A 77 34.11 7.39 -19.57
CA ALA A 77 34.57 8.70 -20.05
C ALA A 77 33.39 9.62 -20.42
N PHE A 78 32.35 9.10 -21.08
CA PHE A 78 31.13 9.88 -21.37
C PHE A 78 30.41 10.31 -20.10
N LYS A 79 30.24 9.42 -19.13
CA LYS A 79 29.64 9.76 -17.83
C LYS A 79 30.45 10.83 -17.11
N GLY A 80 31.77 10.69 -17.09
CA GLY A 80 32.65 11.69 -16.51
C GLY A 80 32.53 13.05 -17.20
N ALA A 81 32.57 13.08 -18.53
CA ALA A 81 32.43 14.32 -19.30
C ALA A 81 31.04 14.98 -19.08
N ALA A 82 29.96 14.19 -19.01
CA ALA A 82 28.64 14.69 -18.73
C ALA A 82 28.52 15.27 -17.31
N LEU A 83 29.15 14.62 -16.32
CA LEU A 83 29.22 15.13 -14.96
C LEU A 83 30.02 16.44 -14.87
N GLU A 84 31.20 16.50 -15.50
CA GLU A 84 32.00 17.72 -15.58
C GLU A 84 31.25 18.87 -16.24
N ALA A 85 30.54 18.59 -17.33
CA ALA A 85 29.72 19.62 -18.00
C ALA A 85 28.62 20.16 -17.07
N ARG A 86 27.96 19.27 -16.31
CA ARG A 86 26.98 19.69 -15.30
C ARG A 86 27.60 20.50 -14.18
N LEU A 87 28.71 20.04 -13.62
CA LEU A 87 29.41 20.75 -12.54
C LEU A 87 29.90 22.12 -12.96
N ASN A 88 30.22 22.33 -14.24
CA ASN A 88 30.64 23.63 -14.79
C ASN A 88 29.46 24.54 -15.11
N THR A 89 28.26 24.03 -15.30
CA THR A 89 27.08 24.83 -15.69
C THR A 89 26.09 25.01 -14.54
N GLU A 90 25.98 24.01 -13.67
CA GLU A 90 25.10 24.05 -12.49
C GLU A 90 25.79 24.85 -11.38
N THR A 91 25.40 26.11 -11.19
CA THR A 91 25.88 26.94 -10.10
C THR A 91 24.83 27.05 -9.00
N VAL A 92 25.23 26.83 -7.75
CA VAL A 92 24.39 27.08 -6.58
C VAL A 92 24.87 28.36 -5.94
N ASP A 93 23.98 29.32 -5.77
CA ASP A 93 24.27 30.53 -5.05
C ASP A 93 24.34 30.24 -3.54
N VAL A 94 25.57 30.11 -3.04
CA VAL A 94 25.84 29.86 -1.62
C VAL A 94 25.73 31.11 -0.76
N THR A 95 25.53 32.31 -1.35
CA THR A 95 25.32 33.56 -0.60
C THR A 95 23.88 33.77 -0.20
N LEU A 96 22.93 33.00 -0.81
CA LEU A 96 21.56 32.99 -0.34
C LEU A 96 21.54 32.46 1.10
N PRO A 97 20.88 33.16 2.04
CA PRO A 97 20.71 32.63 3.38
C PRO A 97 20.12 31.22 3.27
N VAL A 98 20.68 30.30 4.05
CA VAL A 98 20.05 28.98 4.26
C VAL A 98 18.61 29.33 4.55
N ARG A 99 17.71 28.83 3.70
CA ARG A 99 16.27 29.02 3.89
C ARG A 99 16.00 28.75 5.35
N GLU A 100 15.74 29.81 6.12
CA GLU A 100 15.25 29.61 7.47
C GLU A 100 14.10 28.64 7.32
N THR A 101 14.28 27.46 7.87
CA THR A 101 13.19 26.50 7.92
C THR A 101 12.07 27.30 8.54
N PRO A 102 10.94 27.55 7.84
CA PRO A 102 9.84 28.32 8.43
C PRO A 102 9.60 27.65 9.76
N ALA A 103 9.52 28.41 10.86
CA ALA A 103 9.33 27.91 12.20
C ALA A 103 8.37 26.75 12.06
N GLU A 104 8.85 25.54 12.37
CA GLU A 104 8.26 24.27 11.88
C GLU A 104 6.77 24.29 12.14
N ILE A 105 6.01 24.65 11.11
CA ILE A 105 4.56 24.58 11.19
C ILE A 105 4.29 23.09 11.29
N GLY A 106 3.74 22.67 12.42
CA GLY A 106 3.35 21.29 12.62
C GLY A 106 2.51 20.78 11.44
N ARG A 107 2.51 19.50 11.24
CA ARG A 107 1.69 18.83 10.23
C ARG A 107 0.69 17.92 10.91
N VAL A 108 -0.51 17.89 10.38
CA VAL A 108 -1.51 16.87 10.75
C VAL A 108 -1.10 15.57 10.09
N HIS A 109 -1.02 14.52 10.88
CA HIS A 109 -0.67 13.19 10.36
C HIS A 109 -1.75 12.68 9.38
N PRO A 110 -1.38 12.03 8.26
CA PRO A 110 -2.35 11.54 7.27
C PRO A 110 -3.47 10.66 7.84
N ILE A 111 -3.17 9.83 8.85
CA ILE A 111 -4.22 9.04 9.53
C ILE A 111 -5.23 9.94 10.23
N THR A 112 -4.79 10.99 10.91
CA THR A 112 -5.70 11.95 11.55
C THR A 112 -6.56 12.65 10.51
N GLN A 113 -5.95 13.08 9.40
CA GLN A 113 -6.67 13.68 8.27
C GLN A 113 -7.76 12.75 7.73
N VAL A 114 -7.45 11.47 7.53
CA VAL A 114 -8.43 10.47 7.06
C VAL A 114 -9.54 10.25 8.09
N VAL A 115 -9.22 10.18 9.39
CA VAL A 115 -10.24 10.05 10.45
C VAL A 115 -11.18 11.25 10.47
N ASP A 116 -10.66 12.46 10.31
CA ASP A 116 -11.47 13.67 10.25
C ASP A 116 -12.38 13.67 9.01
N GLU A 117 -11.86 13.28 7.87
CA GLU A 117 -12.61 13.16 6.62
C GLU A 117 -13.70 12.08 6.70
N LEU A 118 -13.39 10.89 7.23
CA LEU A 118 -14.37 9.83 7.48
C LEU A 118 -15.47 10.32 8.40
N THR A 119 -15.09 11.03 9.47
CA THR A 119 -16.06 11.60 10.43
C THR A 119 -16.99 12.59 9.75
N ALA A 120 -16.46 13.47 8.89
CA ALA A 120 -17.27 14.44 8.15
C ALA A 120 -18.25 13.75 7.18
N ILE A 121 -17.77 12.78 6.38
CA ILE A 121 -18.59 12.02 5.42
C ILE A 121 -19.73 11.28 6.13
N PHE A 122 -19.43 10.56 7.19
CA PHE A 122 -20.43 9.78 7.90
C PHE A 122 -21.36 10.65 8.77
N ALA A 123 -20.89 11.79 9.27
CA ALA A 123 -21.75 12.76 9.97
C ALA A 123 -22.85 13.30 9.04
N ASP A 124 -22.51 13.59 7.77
CA ASP A 124 -23.51 13.99 6.76
C ASP A 124 -24.55 12.89 6.48
N MET A 125 -24.18 11.63 6.66
CA MET A 125 -25.09 10.48 6.57
C MET A 125 -25.85 10.18 7.89
N GLY A 126 -25.66 11.00 8.92
CA GLY A 126 -26.35 10.89 10.21
C GLY A 126 -25.72 9.90 11.19
N PHE A 127 -24.43 9.61 11.07
CA PHE A 127 -23.68 8.80 12.02
C PHE A 127 -23.03 9.64 13.11
N ALA A 128 -23.01 9.12 14.32
CA ALA A 128 -22.21 9.66 15.43
C ALA A 128 -20.90 8.86 15.58
N VAL A 129 -19.89 9.47 16.17
CA VAL A 129 -18.65 8.77 16.54
C VAL A 129 -18.84 8.11 17.91
N ALA A 130 -18.49 6.83 18.01
CA ALA A 130 -18.42 6.11 19.27
C ALA A 130 -16.97 5.70 19.56
N GLU A 131 -16.57 5.82 20.81
CA GLU A 131 -15.21 5.48 21.27
C GLU A 131 -15.25 4.44 22.38
N GLY A 132 -14.15 3.73 22.56
CA GLY A 132 -13.98 2.75 23.63
C GLY A 132 -12.51 2.40 23.89
N PRO A 133 -12.25 1.61 24.94
CA PRO A 133 -10.90 1.31 25.37
C PRO A 133 -10.14 0.41 24.38
N ASP A 134 -8.82 0.59 24.31
CA ASP A 134 -7.91 -0.29 23.55
C ASP A 134 -7.69 -1.63 24.29
N ILE A 135 -7.78 -1.63 25.63
CA ILE A 135 -7.64 -2.83 26.46
C ILE A 135 -9.02 -3.39 26.76
N GLU A 136 -9.24 -4.62 26.38
CA GLU A 136 -10.54 -5.28 26.47
C GLU A 136 -10.51 -6.62 27.18
N THR A 137 -11.69 -7.11 27.49
CA THR A 137 -11.90 -8.48 27.95
C THR A 137 -12.18 -9.40 26.74
N ASP A 138 -11.92 -10.69 26.91
CA ASP A 138 -12.31 -11.71 25.94
C ASP A 138 -13.82 -11.65 25.62
N ASP A 139 -14.66 -11.41 26.64
CA ASP A 139 -16.10 -11.36 26.49
C ASP A 139 -16.56 -10.31 25.45
N TYR A 140 -15.96 -9.10 25.47
CA TYR A 140 -16.29 -8.04 24.52
C TYR A 140 -15.61 -8.22 23.17
N ASN A 141 -14.35 -8.71 23.17
CA ASN A 141 -13.58 -8.82 21.92
C ASN A 141 -14.00 -10.05 21.09
N PHE A 142 -14.50 -11.11 21.72
CA PHE A 142 -14.80 -12.35 21.05
C PHE A 142 -16.18 -12.93 21.37
N THR A 143 -16.46 -13.23 22.65
CA THR A 143 -17.64 -14.01 23.02
C THR A 143 -18.95 -13.34 22.61
N LYS A 144 -19.14 -12.05 22.91
CA LYS A 144 -20.34 -11.29 22.52
C LYS A 144 -20.46 -11.08 21.01
N LEU A 145 -19.35 -11.19 20.29
CA LEU A 145 -19.27 -11.10 18.83
C LEU A 145 -19.42 -12.48 18.15
N ASN A 146 -19.92 -13.48 18.89
CA ASN A 146 -20.20 -14.81 18.37
C ASN A 146 -18.98 -15.60 17.89
N PHE A 147 -17.77 -15.28 18.36
CA PHE A 147 -16.60 -16.10 18.08
C PHE A 147 -16.66 -17.41 18.88
N PRO A 148 -16.47 -18.59 18.25
CA PRO A 148 -16.31 -19.86 18.95
C PRO A 148 -15.14 -19.85 19.94
N GLU A 149 -15.16 -20.73 20.92
CA GLU A 149 -14.08 -20.81 21.91
C GLU A 149 -12.75 -21.27 21.31
N ASP A 150 -12.81 -22.10 20.27
CA ASP A 150 -11.69 -22.67 19.52
C ASP A 150 -11.30 -21.86 18.26
N HIS A 151 -11.81 -20.63 18.13
CA HIS A 151 -11.51 -19.81 16.96
C HIS A 151 -10.02 -19.39 16.92
N PRO A 152 -9.31 -19.54 15.79
CA PRO A 152 -7.87 -19.21 15.68
C PRO A 152 -7.49 -17.81 16.15
N ALA A 153 -8.33 -16.79 15.94
CA ALA A 153 -8.08 -15.43 16.40
C ALA A 153 -7.97 -15.28 17.93
N ARG A 154 -8.36 -16.30 18.72
CA ARG A 154 -8.18 -16.32 20.18
C ARG A 154 -6.82 -16.89 20.60
N GLU A 155 -6.02 -17.37 19.66
CA GLU A 155 -4.69 -17.91 19.93
C GLU A 155 -3.69 -16.81 20.31
N MET A 156 -2.73 -17.17 21.15
CA MET A 156 -1.72 -16.21 21.65
C MET A 156 -0.76 -15.70 20.57
N HIS A 157 -0.65 -16.37 19.45
CA HIS A 157 0.18 -15.92 18.33
C HIS A 157 -0.53 -14.90 17.44
N ASP A 158 -1.86 -14.74 17.55
CA ASP A 158 -2.64 -13.76 16.80
C ASP A 158 -3.08 -12.55 17.64
N THR A 159 -3.22 -12.72 18.95
CA THR A 159 -3.74 -11.70 19.88
C THR A 159 -2.77 -11.39 21.01
N PHE A 160 -2.56 -10.11 21.29
CA PHE A 160 -1.76 -9.66 22.44
C PHE A 160 -2.56 -9.76 23.74
N PHE A 161 -2.26 -10.78 24.54
CA PHE A 161 -2.83 -10.96 25.86
C PHE A 161 -1.91 -10.41 26.96
N PHE A 162 -2.52 -9.82 27.97
CA PHE A 162 -1.82 -9.50 29.21
C PHE A 162 -1.63 -10.76 30.09
N ASN A 163 -0.77 -10.65 31.09
CA ASN A 163 -0.60 -11.72 32.09
C ASN A 163 -1.95 -12.08 32.71
N PRO A 164 -2.20 -13.36 32.99
CA PRO A 164 -3.46 -13.79 33.60
C PRO A 164 -3.59 -13.16 35.00
N LYS A 165 -4.82 -12.77 35.33
CA LYS A 165 -5.18 -12.34 36.69
C LYS A 165 -5.25 -13.55 37.63
N PRO A 166 -5.32 -13.33 38.97
CA PRO A 166 -5.43 -14.42 39.95
C PRO A 166 -6.64 -15.37 39.74
N ASP A 167 -7.71 -14.87 39.11
CA ASP A 167 -8.89 -15.62 38.77
C ASP A 167 -8.77 -16.37 37.40
N GLY A 168 -7.61 -16.31 36.73
CA GLY A 168 -7.35 -16.92 35.45
C GLY A 168 -7.84 -16.10 34.24
N SER A 169 -8.60 -15.06 34.47
CA SER A 169 -9.03 -14.18 33.37
C SER A 169 -7.89 -13.37 32.77
N ARG A 170 -7.96 -13.03 31.51
CA ARG A 170 -6.96 -12.21 30.82
C ARG A 170 -7.61 -10.99 30.18
N LEU A 171 -6.89 -9.87 30.22
CA LEU A 171 -7.15 -8.75 29.33
C LEU A 171 -6.34 -8.93 28.05
N LEU A 172 -6.76 -8.24 27.01
CA LEU A 172 -6.10 -8.26 25.72
C LEU A 172 -6.11 -6.85 25.10
N LEU A 173 -5.24 -6.63 24.11
CA LEU A 173 -5.37 -5.49 23.20
C LEU A 173 -6.39 -5.86 22.12
N ARG A 174 -7.40 -5.02 21.91
CA ARG A 174 -8.50 -5.31 20.96
C ARG A 174 -7.96 -5.56 19.55
N THR A 175 -8.44 -6.62 18.93
CA THR A 175 -8.03 -7.06 17.58
C THR A 175 -8.82 -6.37 16.46
N HIS A 176 -9.89 -5.68 16.80
CA HIS A 176 -10.79 -4.89 15.95
C HIS A 176 -11.54 -3.87 16.81
N THR A 177 -12.24 -2.94 16.21
CA THR A 177 -13.01 -1.93 16.96
C THR A 177 -14.42 -2.38 17.34
N SER A 178 -14.84 -3.61 16.96
CA SER A 178 -16.16 -4.20 17.25
C SER A 178 -16.54 -4.27 18.74
N PRO A 179 -15.63 -4.37 19.73
CA PRO A 179 -16.01 -4.25 21.14
C PRO A 179 -16.80 -2.99 21.46
N VAL A 180 -16.52 -1.89 20.76
CA VAL A 180 -17.27 -0.62 20.93
C VAL A 180 -18.68 -0.74 20.34
N GLN A 181 -18.90 -1.50 19.27
CA GLN A 181 -20.24 -1.83 18.78
C GLN A 181 -21.05 -2.52 19.87
N VAL A 182 -20.46 -3.53 20.55
CA VAL A 182 -21.08 -4.25 21.67
C VAL A 182 -21.41 -3.28 22.82
N ARG A 183 -20.47 -2.42 23.21
CA ARG A 183 -20.68 -1.41 24.24
C ARG A 183 -21.83 -0.46 23.89
N THR A 184 -21.88 -0.01 22.65
CA THR A 184 -22.93 0.88 22.13
C THR A 184 -24.30 0.20 22.20
N MET A 185 -24.42 -1.04 21.71
CA MET A 185 -25.68 -1.79 21.76
C MET A 185 -26.14 -2.11 23.20
N LEU A 186 -25.22 -2.28 24.15
CA LEU A 186 -25.57 -2.52 25.55
C LEU A 186 -26.01 -1.25 26.30
N THR A 187 -25.61 -0.07 25.83
CA THR A 187 -25.85 1.22 26.54
C THR A 187 -26.86 2.13 25.84
N GLN A 188 -27.10 1.94 24.55
CA GLN A 188 -28.02 2.75 23.76
C GLN A 188 -29.19 1.90 23.22
N LYS A 189 -30.33 2.54 23.08
CA LYS A 189 -31.50 1.91 22.42
C LYS A 189 -31.48 2.23 20.94
N PRO A 190 -31.90 1.29 20.07
CA PRO A 190 -32.11 1.59 18.66
C PRO A 190 -33.14 2.72 18.44
N PRO A 191 -32.99 3.52 17.39
CA PRO A 191 -32.04 3.34 16.28
C PRO A 191 -30.62 3.74 16.64
N ILE A 192 -29.62 2.94 16.24
CA ILE A 192 -28.20 3.20 16.43
C ILE A 192 -27.55 3.41 15.05
N ARG A 193 -26.77 4.48 14.92
CA ARG A 193 -25.94 4.77 13.74
C ARG A 193 -24.62 5.36 14.22
N VAL A 194 -23.57 4.57 14.23
CA VAL A 194 -22.25 4.98 14.73
C VAL A 194 -21.14 4.53 13.80
N ILE A 195 -20.07 5.32 13.76
CA ILE A 195 -18.76 4.90 13.28
C ILE A 195 -17.80 4.81 14.47
N ILE A 196 -16.82 3.94 14.38
CA ILE A 196 -15.91 3.64 15.45
C ILE A 196 -14.49 3.63 14.90
N PRO A 197 -13.87 4.80 14.71
CA PRO A 197 -12.46 4.88 14.38
C PRO A 197 -11.63 4.55 15.62
N GLY A 198 -10.52 3.81 15.44
CA GLY A 198 -9.66 3.48 16.56
C GLY A 198 -8.47 2.61 16.21
N ARG A 199 -7.57 2.47 17.16
CA ARG A 199 -6.41 1.57 17.06
C ARG A 199 -6.83 0.13 17.33
N THR A 200 -6.17 -0.78 16.63
CA THR A 200 -6.34 -2.23 16.75
C THR A 200 -4.98 -2.90 16.72
N TYR A 201 -4.90 -4.11 17.28
CA TYR A 201 -3.64 -4.76 17.56
C TYR A 201 -3.69 -6.24 17.17
N ARG A 202 -2.69 -6.70 16.40
CA ARG A 202 -2.53 -8.12 16.01
C ARG A 202 -1.07 -8.50 16.04
N CYS A 203 -0.76 -9.73 16.39
CA CYS A 203 0.61 -10.25 16.41
C CYS A 203 1.15 -10.51 14.98
N ASP A 204 0.97 -9.56 14.08
CA ASP A 204 1.35 -9.66 12.68
C ASP A 204 2.30 -8.54 12.33
N SER A 205 3.37 -8.83 11.56
CA SER A 205 4.37 -7.84 11.19
C SER A 205 5.08 -8.25 9.91
N ASP A 206 4.69 -7.60 8.79
CA ASP A 206 5.34 -7.73 7.49
C ASP A 206 5.30 -6.39 6.73
N GLN A 207 5.51 -6.39 5.41
CA GLN A 207 5.47 -5.16 4.60
C GLN A 207 4.08 -4.52 4.52
N THR A 208 3.02 -5.28 4.79
CA THR A 208 1.62 -4.89 4.67
C THR A 208 0.88 -4.89 6.00
N HIS A 209 1.51 -5.39 7.07
CA HIS A 209 0.95 -5.52 8.40
C HIS A 209 1.89 -4.97 9.46
N THR A 210 1.33 -4.24 10.41
CA THR A 210 2.01 -3.74 11.60
C THR A 210 1.29 -4.23 12.84
N PRO A 211 2.00 -4.44 13.97
CA PRO A 211 1.39 -4.91 15.22
C PRO A 211 0.26 -4.02 15.73
N MET A 212 0.29 -2.74 15.39
CA MET A 212 -0.78 -1.77 15.64
C MET A 212 -1.14 -1.10 14.32
N PHE A 213 -2.43 -1.00 14.02
CA PHE A 213 -2.97 -0.31 12.86
C PHE A 213 -4.29 0.38 13.22
N HIS A 214 -4.78 1.23 12.33
CA HIS A 214 -6.03 1.95 12.55
C HIS A 214 -7.16 1.32 11.74
N GLN A 215 -8.32 1.19 12.36
CA GLN A 215 -9.53 0.67 11.76
C GLN A 215 -10.70 1.60 12.03
N VAL A 216 -11.62 1.69 11.09
CA VAL A 216 -12.94 2.24 11.32
C VAL A 216 -13.98 1.18 11.06
N GLU A 217 -14.89 1.02 11.98
CA GLU A 217 -16.11 0.21 11.79
C GLU A 217 -17.34 1.09 11.83
N GLY A 218 -18.39 0.66 11.16
CA GLY A 218 -19.70 1.27 11.23
C GLY A 218 -20.73 0.26 11.68
N LEU A 219 -21.72 0.73 12.43
CA LEU A 219 -22.85 -0.04 12.90
C LEU A 219 -24.16 0.72 12.71
N VAL A 220 -25.11 0.06 12.12
CA VAL A 220 -26.52 0.50 12.09
C VAL A 220 -27.40 -0.57 12.70
N ILE A 221 -28.23 -0.23 13.68
CA ILE A 221 -29.29 -1.08 14.25
C ILE A 221 -30.62 -0.34 14.16
N ASP A 222 -31.59 -0.93 13.47
CA ASP A 222 -32.91 -0.37 13.31
C ASP A 222 -33.91 -1.49 12.99
N LYS A 223 -35.23 -1.21 12.99
CA LYS A 223 -36.29 -2.19 12.70
C LYS A 223 -36.36 -2.62 11.24
N GLY A 224 -35.90 -1.78 10.31
CA GLY A 224 -36.05 -2.02 8.86
C GLY A 224 -34.73 -2.10 8.10
N SER A 225 -33.61 -2.32 8.79
CA SER A 225 -32.28 -2.38 8.15
C SER A 225 -32.14 -3.61 7.25
N HIS A 226 -31.52 -3.45 6.08
CA HIS A 226 -31.26 -4.55 5.15
C HIS A 226 -30.00 -4.28 4.27
N LEU A 227 -29.54 -5.30 3.54
CA LEU A 227 -28.36 -5.23 2.70
C LEU A 227 -28.38 -4.10 1.65
N GLY A 228 -29.55 -3.69 1.19
CA GLY A 228 -29.67 -2.56 0.26
C GLY A 228 -29.21 -1.24 0.87
N HIS A 229 -29.52 -1.01 2.16
CA HIS A 229 -29.06 0.17 2.90
C HIS A 229 -27.52 0.11 3.09
N LEU A 230 -26.99 -1.03 3.47
CA LEU A 230 -25.54 -1.24 3.59
C LEU A 230 -24.81 -0.92 2.27
N LYS A 231 -25.29 -1.49 1.15
CA LYS A 231 -24.71 -1.23 -0.17
C LYS A 231 -24.74 0.24 -0.54
N TRP A 232 -25.86 0.91 -0.29
CA TRP A 232 -26.01 2.33 -0.58
C TRP A 232 -25.02 3.18 0.23
N ILE A 233 -24.91 2.98 1.53
CA ILE A 233 -23.99 3.71 2.41
C ILE A 233 -22.54 3.53 1.93
N LEU A 234 -22.12 2.29 1.65
CA LEU A 234 -20.78 2.01 1.20
C LEU A 234 -20.47 2.63 -0.17
N GLN A 235 -21.46 2.67 -1.06
CA GLN A 235 -21.31 3.31 -2.37
C GLN A 235 -21.16 4.82 -2.26
N GLU A 236 -22.00 5.48 -1.47
CA GLU A 236 -21.91 6.92 -1.25
C GLU A 236 -20.64 7.30 -0.50
N PHE A 237 -20.22 6.50 0.48
CA PHE A 237 -18.92 6.65 1.14
C PHE A 237 -17.75 6.59 0.14
N CYS A 238 -17.71 5.56 -0.70
CA CYS A 238 -16.61 5.41 -1.67
C CYS A 238 -16.57 6.56 -2.69
N LYS A 239 -17.72 7.05 -3.13
CA LYS A 239 -17.78 8.21 -4.03
C LYS A 239 -17.20 9.46 -3.36
N ALA A 240 -17.65 9.75 -2.13
CA ALA A 240 -17.20 10.92 -1.39
C ALA A 240 -15.71 10.83 -1.05
N PHE A 241 -15.26 9.70 -0.53
CA PHE A 241 -13.89 9.52 -0.06
C PHE A 241 -12.85 9.49 -1.19
N PHE A 242 -13.15 8.80 -2.30
CA PHE A 242 -12.25 8.73 -3.46
C PHE A 242 -12.53 9.82 -4.51
N GLU A 243 -13.50 10.70 -4.25
CA GLU A 243 -13.84 11.86 -5.10
C GLU A 243 -14.15 11.46 -6.55
N VAL A 244 -14.97 10.43 -6.71
CA VAL A 244 -15.40 9.91 -8.00
C VAL A 244 -16.91 9.98 -8.14
N ASP A 245 -17.40 10.38 -9.33
CA ASP A 245 -18.84 10.46 -9.61
C ASP A 245 -19.52 9.10 -9.56
N GLN A 246 -18.81 8.06 -9.98
CA GLN A 246 -19.32 6.69 -10.04
C GLN A 246 -18.27 5.70 -9.55
N VAL A 247 -18.74 4.74 -8.76
CA VAL A 247 -17.93 3.61 -8.30
C VAL A 247 -18.69 2.32 -8.57
N LYS A 248 -18.05 1.36 -9.22
CA LYS A 248 -18.58 0.01 -9.31
C LYS A 248 -18.03 -0.82 -8.17
N MET A 249 -18.93 -1.48 -7.47
CA MET A 249 -18.61 -2.32 -6.33
C MET A 249 -19.02 -3.77 -6.62
N ARG A 250 -18.20 -4.69 -6.17
CA ARG A 250 -18.48 -6.13 -6.21
C ARG A 250 -18.54 -6.64 -4.79
N PHE A 251 -19.63 -7.30 -4.45
CA PHE A 251 -19.86 -7.90 -3.14
C PHE A 251 -19.67 -9.42 -3.29
N ARG A 252 -18.67 -9.94 -2.62
CA ARG A 252 -18.34 -11.38 -2.62
C ARG A 252 -18.76 -11.99 -1.29
N PRO A 253 -19.40 -13.20 -1.28
CA PRO A 253 -19.64 -13.92 -0.04
C PRO A 253 -18.33 -14.17 0.73
N SER A 254 -18.41 -13.98 2.05
CA SER A 254 -17.31 -14.23 2.99
C SER A 254 -17.87 -14.85 4.28
N PHE A 255 -17.02 -15.01 5.27
CA PHE A 255 -17.42 -15.49 6.59
C PHE A 255 -16.79 -14.65 7.68
N PHE A 256 -17.64 -14.07 8.54
CA PHE A 256 -17.25 -13.46 9.80
C PHE A 256 -18.18 -13.94 10.90
N PRO A 257 -17.68 -14.29 12.11
CA PRO A 257 -18.52 -14.85 13.18
C PRO A 257 -19.69 -13.92 13.59
N PHE A 258 -19.51 -12.62 13.43
CA PHE A 258 -20.43 -11.58 13.91
C PHE A 258 -21.42 -11.08 12.85
N THR A 259 -21.37 -11.59 11.62
CA THR A 259 -22.31 -11.21 10.53
C THR A 259 -22.83 -12.42 9.77
N GLU A 260 -24.10 -12.33 9.32
CA GLU A 260 -24.74 -13.32 8.45
C GLU A 260 -25.86 -12.66 7.64
N PRO A 261 -25.77 -12.56 6.30
CA PRO A 261 -24.62 -12.93 5.48
C PRO A 261 -23.41 -11.98 5.67
N SER A 262 -22.22 -12.55 5.50
CA SER A 262 -20.95 -11.80 5.48
C SER A 262 -20.50 -11.57 4.04
N LEU A 263 -19.93 -10.40 3.78
CA LEU A 263 -19.50 -9.98 2.45
C LEU A 263 -18.15 -9.27 2.53
N GLU A 264 -17.31 -9.51 1.55
CA GLU A 264 -16.16 -8.68 1.21
C GLU A 264 -16.51 -7.79 0.05
N VAL A 265 -15.96 -6.58 0.05
CA VAL A 265 -16.28 -5.55 -0.94
C VAL A 265 -15.04 -5.15 -1.70
N ASP A 266 -15.12 -5.35 -3.01
CA ASP A 266 -14.12 -4.87 -3.96
C ASP A 266 -14.65 -3.65 -4.70
N ILE A 267 -13.77 -2.70 -5.00
CA ILE A 267 -14.06 -1.57 -5.87
C ILE A 267 -13.28 -1.69 -7.18
N GLN A 268 -13.90 -1.24 -8.26
CA GLN A 268 -13.28 -1.20 -9.59
C GLN A 268 -12.20 -0.12 -9.62
N CYS A 269 -11.03 -0.47 -10.16
CA CYS A 269 -9.93 0.46 -10.32
C CYS A 269 -9.12 0.15 -11.58
N ARG A 270 -8.29 1.09 -11.98
CA ARG A 270 -7.20 0.92 -12.93
C ARG A 270 -5.88 1.03 -12.20
N ARG A 271 -4.98 0.10 -12.46
CA ARG A 271 -3.60 0.13 -11.96
C ARG A 271 -2.66 0.42 -13.12
N ASP A 272 -1.93 1.53 -13.05
CA ASP A 272 -0.96 1.91 -14.07
C ASP A 272 0.29 2.49 -13.39
N LYS A 273 1.45 1.82 -13.60
CA LYS A 273 2.78 2.28 -13.11
C LYS A 273 2.86 2.73 -11.64
N GLY A 274 2.08 2.09 -10.76
CA GLY A 274 2.04 2.41 -9.33
C GLY A 274 0.95 3.39 -8.92
N GLU A 275 0.22 3.98 -9.86
CA GLU A 275 -0.99 4.76 -9.58
C GLU A 275 -2.23 3.87 -9.57
N ILE A 276 -3.16 4.17 -8.69
CA ILE A 276 -4.49 3.55 -8.63
C ILE A 276 -5.52 4.63 -8.91
N ARG A 277 -6.38 4.39 -9.90
CA ARG A 277 -7.51 5.26 -10.24
C ARG A 277 -8.80 4.51 -10.03
N PHE A 278 -9.66 5.04 -9.17
CA PHE A 278 -10.96 4.45 -8.86
C PHE A 278 -12.01 4.88 -9.88
N GLY A 279 -13.02 4.02 -10.06
CA GLY A 279 -14.13 4.30 -10.97
C GLY A 279 -13.87 3.95 -12.45
N GLU A 280 -12.67 3.56 -12.80
CA GLU A 280 -12.27 3.18 -14.17
C GLU A 280 -11.43 1.90 -14.20
N GLY A 281 -11.25 1.30 -15.40
CA GLY A 281 -10.44 0.10 -15.61
C GLY A 281 -11.19 -1.21 -15.33
N ASP A 282 -10.46 -2.32 -15.31
CA ASP A 282 -11.01 -3.68 -15.15
C ASP A 282 -10.47 -4.43 -13.92
N ASP A 283 -9.56 -3.80 -13.17
CA ASP A 283 -9.03 -4.35 -11.94
C ASP A 283 -10.01 -4.19 -10.77
N TRP A 284 -9.85 -5.05 -9.78
CA TRP A 284 -10.64 -5.04 -8.55
C TRP A 284 -9.73 -5.00 -7.33
N LEU A 285 -10.09 -4.16 -6.38
CA LEU A 285 -9.35 -3.99 -5.13
C LEU A 285 -10.30 -4.17 -3.96
N GLU A 286 -10.00 -5.13 -3.10
CA GLU A 286 -10.71 -5.31 -1.83
C GLU A 286 -10.39 -4.15 -0.87
N ILE A 287 -11.44 -3.57 -0.29
CA ILE A 287 -11.31 -2.42 0.61
C ILE A 287 -11.88 -2.64 2.00
N LEU A 288 -12.87 -3.51 2.16
CA LEU A 288 -13.56 -3.72 3.43
C LEU A 288 -14.31 -5.04 3.51
N GLY A 289 -14.58 -5.47 4.75
CA GLY A 289 -15.55 -6.50 5.08
C GLY A 289 -16.83 -5.90 5.65
N CYS A 290 -17.98 -6.54 5.38
CA CYS A 290 -19.28 -6.08 5.88
C CYS A 290 -20.29 -7.23 5.98
N GLY A 291 -21.46 -6.95 6.53
CA GLY A 291 -22.58 -7.91 6.56
C GLY A 291 -23.73 -7.46 7.43
N MET A 292 -24.78 -8.28 7.46
CA MET A 292 -25.86 -8.10 8.42
C MET A 292 -25.41 -8.60 9.79
N VAL A 293 -25.72 -7.89 10.84
CA VAL A 293 -25.35 -8.29 12.21
C VAL A 293 -25.97 -9.62 12.55
N HIS A 294 -25.15 -10.56 13.02
CA HIS A 294 -25.61 -11.91 13.35
C HIS A 294 -26.63 -11.87 14.50
N PRO A 295 -27.74 -12.63 14.43
CA PRO A 295 -28.75 -12.64 15.48
C PRO A 295 -28.23 -12.93 16.90
N ASN A 296 -27.21 -13.79 17.01
CA ASN A 296 -26.56 -14.07 18.29
C ASN A 296 -25.88 -12.85 18.90
N VAL A 297 -25.27 -11.98 18.07
CA VAL A 297 -24.66 -10.72 18.53
C VAL A 297 -25.73 -9.80 19.09
N LEU A 298 -26.88 -9.67 18.43
CA LEU A 298 -28.01 -8.91 18.96
C LEU A 298 -28.48 -9.45 20.32
N ARG A 299 -28.69 -10.78 20.44
CA ARG A 299 -29.07 -11.44 21.70
C ARG A 299 -28.03 -11.21 22.80
N ASN A 300 -26.73 -11.35 22.48
CA ASN A 300 -25.63 -11.11 23.42
C ASN A 300 -25.59 -9.66 23.89
N CYS A 301 -26.11 -8.73 23.08
CA CYS A 301 -26.23 -7.31 23.40
C CYS A 301 -27.62 -6.93 23.94
N ARG A 302 -28.46 -7.91 24.30
CA ARG A 302 -29.81 -7.71 24.88
C ARG A 302 -30.79 -7.02 23.92
N LEU A 303 -30.61 -7.16 22.63
CA LEU A 303 -31.53 -6.72 21.59
C LEU A 303 -32.29 -7.93 21.01
N ASP A 304 -33.58 -7.75 20.78
CA ASP A 304 -34.41 -8.79 20.20
C ASP A 304 -34.19 -8.84 18.66
N PRO A 305 -33.66 -9.95 18.10
CA PRO A 305 -33.42 -10.06 16.67
C PRO A 305 -34.73 -10.22 15.85
N ASP A 306 -35.85 -10.48 16.47
CA ASP A 306 -37.13 -10.49 15.78
C ASP A 306 -37.71 -9.07 15.63
N GLU A 307 -37.29 -8.13 16.47
CA GLU A 307 -37.68 -6.70 16.42
C GLU A 307 -36.66 -5.85 15.66
N TYR A 308 -35.36 -6.11 15.83
CA TYR A 308 -34.27 -5.30 15.31
C TYR A 308 -33.38 -6.09 14.35
N GLN A 309 -32.96 -5.39 13.31
CA GLN A 309 -31.92 -5.85 12.38
C GLN A 309 -30.82 -4.82 12.32
N GLY A 310 -29.66 -5.20 11.85
CA GLY A 310 -28.57 -4.29 11.69
C GLY A 310 -27.57 -4.75 10.64
N PHE A 311 -26.70 -3.86 10.27
CA PHE A 311 -25.56 -4.16 9.44
C PHE A 311 -24.31 -3.43 9.96
N ALA A 312 -23.17 -4.03 9.67
CA ALA A 312 -21.88 -3.50 10.05
C ALA A 312 -20.87 -3.62 8.92
N TRP A 313 -19.86 -2.77 8.95
CA TRP A 313 -18.70 -2.86 8.07
C TRP A 313 -17.44 -2.48 8.82
N GLY A 314 -16.27 -2.90 8.32
CA GLY A 314 -14.97 -2.55 8.87
C GLY A 314 -13.92 -2.41 7.78
N MET A 315 -13.11 -1.33 7.86
CA MET A 315 -12.01 -1.07 6.94
C MET A 315 -10.77 -0.56 7.65
N GLY A 316 -9.59 -0.90 7.13
CA GLY A 316 -8.31 -0.39 7.62
C GLY A 316 -8.10 1.05 7.18
N ILE A 317 -7.97 2.00 8.13
CA ILE A 317 -7.75 3.42 7.84
C ILE A 317 -6.39 3.61 7.15
N ASP A 318 -5.36 2.94 7.62
CA ASP A 318 -4.02 3.00 7.03
C ASP A 318 -4.05 2.59 5.55
N ARG A 319 -4.79 1.51 5.23
CA ARG A 319 -4.92 1.03 3.85
C ARG A 319 -5.62 2.03 2.94
N ILE A 320 -6.75 2.60 3.35
CA ILE A 320 -7.47 3.57 2.53
C ILE A 320 -6.70 4.89 2.41
N ALA A 321 -5.92 5.28 3.43
CA ALA A 321 -5.00 6.42 3.37
C ALA A 321 -3.88 6.18 2.32
N MET A 322 -3.26 5.00 2.33
CA MET A 322 -2.28 4.61 1.32
C MET A 322 -2.85 4.69 -0.09
N LEU A 323 -4.07 4.20 -0.28
CA LEU A 323 -4.75 4.18 -1.56
C LEU A 323 -5.12 5.58 -2.07
N LYS A 324 -5.60 6.45 -1.16
CA LYS A 324 -6.01 7.82 -1.53
C LYS A 324 -4.82 8.70 -1.84
N TYR A 325 -3.76 8.63 -1.05
CA TYR A 325 -2.61 9.55 -1.14
C TYR A 325 -1.39 8.94 -1.84
N GLY A 326 -1.51 7.73 -2.39
CA GLY A 326 -0.42 7.08 -3.12
C GLY A 326 0.80 6.73 -2.26
N MET A 327 0.60 6.41 -0.99
CA MET A 327 1.69 6.07 -0.07
C MET A 327 2.11 4.62 -0.27
N PRO A 328 3.41 4.34 -0.55
CA PRO A 328 3.84 3.02 -0.98
C PRO A 328 4.07 2.02 0.15
N ASP A 329 4.26 2.49 1.40
CA ASP A 329 4.69 1.66 2.52
C ASP A 329 3.95 2.02 3.81
N LEU A 330 3.26 1.02 4.39
CA LEU A 330 2.51 1.16 5.62
C LEU A 330 3.39 1.56 6.83
N ARG A 331 4.62 1.09 6.88
CA ARG A 331 5.54 1.30 8.02
C ARG A 331 5.89 2.76 8.21
N ALA A 332 5.89 3.53 7.12
CA ALA A 332 6.18 4.96 7.14
C ALA A 332 5.21 5.77 8.02
N PHE A 333 3.97 5.31 8.22
CA PHE A 333 3.03 5.95 9.15
C PHE A 333 3.52 5.91 10.62
N PHE A 334 4.42 5.00 10.98
CA PHE A 334 4.85 4.73 12.36
C PHE A 334 6.31 5.05 12.62
N GLU A 335 7.09 5.40 11.58
CA GLU A 335 8.53 5.68 11.69
C GLU A 335 8.87 7.07 12.24
N ALA A 336 7.89 7.96 12.40
CA ALA A 336 8.06 9.32 12.90
C ALA A 336 9.10 10.16 12.11
N ASP A 337 9.29 9.92 10.82
CA ASP A 337 10.20 10.69 9.96
C ASP A 337 9.57 12.06 9.63
N VAL A 338 10.19 13.13 10.13
CA VAL A 338 9.71 14.51 9.91
C VAL A 338 9.71 14.90 8.42
N ARG A 339 10.62 14.34 7.62
CA ARG A 339 10.66 14.60 6.16
C ARG A 339 9.45 13.98 5.48
N TRP A 340 9.10 12.75 5.86
CA TRP A 340 7.90 12.08 5.38
C TRP A 340 6.65 12.85 5.81
N LEU A 341 6.57 13.26 7.07
CA LEU A 341 5.45 14.04 7.58
C LEU A 341 5.35 15.41 6.89
N SER A 342 6.47 16.04 6.54
CA SER A 342 6.48 17.30 5.78
C SER A 342 5.98 17.13 4.34
N HIS A 343 6.13 15.94 3.77
CA HIS A 343 5.68 15.60 2.42
C HIS A 343 4.21 15.19 2.38
N TYR A 344 3.81 14.25 3.22
CA TYR A 344 2.46 13.68 3.22
C TYR A 344 1.52 14.31 4.26
N GLY A 345 2.04 14.98 5.28
CA GLY A 345 1.23 15.60 6.32
C GLY A 345 0.54 16.89 5.84
N PHE A 346 -0.61 17.15 6.41
CA PHE A 346 -1.46 18.28 6.05
C PHE A 346 -1.20 19.50 6.96
N ARG A 347 -1.41 20.70 6.45
CA ARG A 347 -1.39 21.90 7.29
C ARG A 347 -2.66 21.94 8.15
N PRO A 348 -2.61 22.55 9.36
CA PRO A 348 -3.79 22.61 10.22
C PRO A 348 -5.04 23.26 9.59
N LEU A 349 -4.84 24.16 8.62
CA LEU A 349 -5.92 24.83 7.90
C LEU A 349 -6.39 24.07 6.64
N ASP A 350 -5.70 23.01 6.26
CA ASP A 350 -6.06 22.15 5.13
C ASP A 350 -6.96 20.99 5.58
N LEU A 351 -7.46 20.99 6.82
CA LEU A 351 -8.34 19.95 7.33
C LEU A 351 -9.67 19.94 6.55
N PRO A 352 -10.18 18.76 6.19
CA PRO A 352 -11.43 18.65 5.48
C PRO A 352 -12.59 19.16 6.33
N THR A 353 -13.46 19.93 5.72
CA THR A 353 -14.71 20.37 6.31
C THR A 353 -15.83 20.22 5.30
N LEU A 354 -17.06 20.00 5.78
CA LEU A 354 -18.23 19.95 4.90
C LEU A 354 -18.45 21.26 4.12
N ALA A 355 -18.03 22.38 4.68
CA ALA A 355 -18.17 23.70 4.03
C ALA A 355 -17.02 24.00 3.04
N GLY A 356 -15.82 23.47 3.28
CA GLY A 356 -14.63 23.72 2.46
C GLY A 356 -14.31 22.62 1.43
N GLY A 357 -15.09 21.55 1.43
CA GLY A 357 -14.79 20.32 0.69
C GLY A 357 -14.07 19.29 1.56
N LEU A 358 -14.09 18.03 1.15
CA LEU A 358 -13.58 16.90 1.91
C LEU A 358 -12.12 16.56 1.60
N SER A 359 -11.59 17.07 0.51
CA SER A 359 -10.15 17.06 0.22
C SER A 359 -9.76 18.25 -0.65
N SER A 360 -8.56 18.68 -0.52
CA SER A 360 -7.97 19.82 -1.24
C SER A 360 -6.95 19.35 -2.28
#